data_36ceca4c72f519dbe6c264376b56d150
#
_entry.id   36ceca4c72f519dbe6c264376b56d150
#
_cell.length_a   1.000
_cell.length_b   1.000
_cell.length_c   1.000
_cell.angle_alpha   90.00
_cell.angle_beta   90.00
_cell.angle_gamma   90.00
#
_symmetry.space_group_name_H-M   'P 1'
#
loop_
_entity.id
_entity.type
_entity.pdbx_description
1 polymer ?
#
loop_
_entity_poly.entity_id
_entity_poly.type
_entity_poly.pdbx_seq_one_letter_code
_entity_poly.pdbx_strand_id
1 'polypeptide(L)'
;YELENNRALATDYPEACGEGPKWTEKRVTTRNGIQIRAIGAGSRVRGLRARENRPSLIVIDDPEGDLSQYSSALREKVWSWFSKSIEKLGSPTTNIVVIGTLIHEECLVGRLAKQPGWVHKLYRSVVTWPERMDIWDQWEQLLDRPEVSAAFREQHRAEMDAGASVLWPERESLEDLMRLRATGGRTAFAGEKQSEPVPPQAMRFDPTWFDGDDLWFDSPPEGALAFAAVDPCVGKVGTQGDLAAIVWCHWKRGDRHLYVDALLGRRPASKTNELLVDLAEQYRFQVIAYEANGLQGELGTDLANRLVQARLPTPVVPITHTTPKVLRIEQVGPFLSARHIKFRRGSAGAVALVRALKYFSVPKLEPYDGPDALQMLVEMMRNYVN
;
A
#
# COMPACT_ATOMS: atom_id res chain seq x y z
N TYR A 1 -32.71 -0.11 -3.22
CA TYR A 1 -32.57 1.30 -3.69
C TYR A 1 -32.67 1.39 -5.21
N GLU A 2 -31.80 0.71 -6.00
CA GLU A 2 -31.80 0.81 -7.47
C GLU A 2 -33.11 0.39 -8.12
N LEU A 3 -33.72 -0.72 -7.69
CA LEU A 3 -35.01 -1.17 -8.19
C LEU A 3 -36.18 -0.25 -7.83
N GLU A 4 -36.01 0.69 -6.91
CA GLU A 4 -37.01 1.65 -6.48
C GLU A 4 -36.80 3.03 -7.11
N ASN A 5 -35.55 3.46 -7.27
CA ASN A 5 -35.21 4.86 -7.50
C ASN A 5 -34.44 5.11 -8.81
N ASN A 6 -33.89 4.08 -9.46
CA ASN A 6 -33.16 4.26 -10.71
C ASN A 6 -34.15 4.38 -11.90
N ARG A 7 -34.25 5.60 -12.43
CA ARG A 7 -35.17 5.90 -13.56
C ARG A 7 -34.81 5.17 -14.86
N ALA A 8 -33.51 5.02 -15.14
CA ALA A 8 -33.05 4.30 -16.33
C ALA A 8 -33.47 2.82 -16.22
N LEU A 9 -33.24 2.21 -15.06
CA LEU A 9 -33.61 0.82 -14.80
C LEU A 9 -35.14 0.63 -14.88
N ALA A 10 -35.93 1.59 -14.36
CA ALA A 10 -37.38 1.56 -14.44
C ALA A 10 -37.90 1.76 -15.87
N THR A 11 -37.17 2.44 -16.73
CA THR A 11 -37.48 2.60 -18.15
C THR A 11 -37.20 1.32 -18.94
N ASP A 12 -36.05 0.69 -18.70
CA ASP A 12 -35.60 -0.47 -19.46
C ASP A 12 -36.24 -1.79 -18.96
N TYR A 13 -36.54 -1.88 -17.65
CA TYR A 13 -37.08 -3.10 -16.99
C TYR A 13 -38.26 -2.77 -16.05
N PRO A 14 -39.35 -2.15 -16.54
CA PRO A 14 -40.46 -1.69 -15.71
C PRO A 14 -41.15 -2.80 -14.92
N GLU A 15 -41.15 -4.03 -15.44
CA GLU A 15 -41.74 -5.21 -14.79
C GLU A 15 -40.94 -5.70 -13.58
N ALA A 16 -39.65 -5.38 -13.49
CA ALA A 16 -38.78 -5.77 -12.38
C ALA A 16 -38.74 -4.71 -11.28
N CYS A 17 -39.01 -3.44 -11.63
CA CYS A 17 -38.85 -2.30 -10.73
C CYS A 17 -40.06 -2.11 -9.79
N GLY A 18 -39.76 -1.58 -8.56
CA GLY A 18 -40.70 -1.36 -7.49
C GLY A 18 -40.92 -2.55 -6.58
N GLU A 19 -41.53 -2.29 -5.42
CA GLU A 19 -41.74 -3.32 -4.38
C GLU A 19 -42.64 -4.45 -4.86
N GLY A 20 -42.18 -5.68 -4.63
CA GLY A 20 -42.93 -6.91 -4.78
C GLY A 20 -43.40 -7.45 -3.42
N PRO A 21 -43.94 -8.68 -3.38
CA PRO A 21 -44.59 -9.25 -2.19
C PRO A 21 -43.63 -9.52 -1.02
N LYS A 22 -42.34 -9.49 -1.23
CA LYS A 22 -41.33 -9.60 -0.16
C LYS A 22 -40.16 -8.65 -0.44
N TRP A 23 -39.97 -7.70 0.45
CA TRP A 23 -38.98 -6.65 0.35
C TRP A 23 -38.26 -6.47 1.67
N THR A 24 -37.10 -7.08 1.82
CA THR A 24 -36.27 -7.04 3.02
C THR A 24 -34.81 -6.91 2.63
N GLU A 25 -33.96 -6.46 3.52
CA GLU A 25 -32.50 -6.32 3.31
C GLU A 25 -31.83 -7.57 2.72
N LYS A 26 -32.24 -8.75 3.16
CA LYS A 26 -31.61 -10.03 2.72
C LYS A 26 -32.37 -10.77 1.62
N ARG A 27 -33.61 -10.35 1.33
CA ARG A 27 -34.45 -11.01 0.34
C ARG A 27 -35.43 -10.05 -0.28
N VAL A 28 -35.30 -9.90 -1.57
CA VAL A 28 -36.18 -9.10 -2.41
C VAL A 28 -36.92 -10.02 -3.39
N THR A 29 -38.21 -9.78 -3.59
CA THR A 29 -38.98 -10.37 -4.68
C THR A 29 -39.45 -9.24 -5.56
N THR A 30 -39.06 -9.22 -6.81
CA THR A 30 -39.45 -8.22 -7.80
C THR A 30 -40.91 -8.36 -8.20
N ARG A 31 -41.50 -7.36 -8.90
CA ARG A 31 -42.88 -7.42 -9.36
C ARG A 31 -43.16 -8.62 -10.29
N ASN A 32 -42.24 -8.95 -11.15
CA ASN A 32 -42.30 -10.13 -12.03
C ASN A 32 -41.96 -11.46 -11.33
N GLY A 33 -41.80 -11.45 -10.00
CA GLY A 33 -41.65 -12.67 -9.19
C GLY A 33 -40.24 -13.22 -9.07
N ILE A 34 -39.22 -12.54 -9.61
CA ILE A 34 -37.80 -12.95 -9.44
C ILE A 34 -37.39 -12.75 -7.98
N GLN A 35 -36.74 -13.75 -7.40
CA GLN A 35 -36.23 -13.68 -6.04
C GLN A 35 -34.73 -13.41 -6.05
N ILE A 36 -34.30 -12.33 -5.39
CA ILE A 36 -32.92 -11.97 -5.15
C ILE A 36 -32.61 -12.19 -3.67
N ARG A 37 -31.50 -12.86 -3.36
CA ARG A 37 -31.03 -13.09 -1.98
C ARG A 37 -29.60 -12.67 -1.82
N ALA A 38 -29.32 -11.82 -0.85
CA ALA A 38 -27.96 -11.47 -0.43
C ALA A 38 -27.48 -12.42 0.68
N ILE A 39 -26.27 -12.93 0.53
CA ILE A 39 -25.70 -13.94 1.44
C ILE A 39 -24.22 -13.63 1.60
N GLY A 40 -23.75 -13.56 2.86
CA GLY A 40 -22.33 -13.35 3.13
C GLY A 40 -21.46 -14.53 2.72
N ALA A 41 -20.25 -14.27 2.23
CA ALA A 41 -19.28 -15.29 1.90
C ALA A 41 -18.99 -16.22 3.10
N GLY A 42 -18.79 -17.51 2.83
CA GLY A 42 -18.59 -18.52 3.87
C GLY A 42 -19.85 -19.02 4.58
N SER A 43 -21.03 -18.43 4.31
CA SER A 43 -22.30 -18.86 4.90
C SER A 43 -22.73 -20.21 4.39
N ARG A 44 -23.59 -20.89 5.18
CA ARG A 44 -24.23 -22.15 4.76
C ARG A 44 -25.29 -21.88 3.70
N VAL A 45 -24.99 -22.21 2.44
CA VAL A 45 -25.89 -21.99 1.30
C VAL A 45 -26.56 -23.26 0.78
N ARG A 46 -26.18 -24.44 1.31
CA ARG A 46 -26.76 -25.73 0.89
C ARG A 46 -28.27 -25.77 1.16
N GLY A 47 -29.04 -26.20 0.15
CA GLY A 47 -30.47 -26.32 0.25
C GLY A 47 -31.25 -25.03 0.00
N LEU A 48 -30.59 -23.94 -0.39
CA LEU A 48 -31.30 -22.72 -0.80
C LEU A 48 -32.09 -23.01 -2.10
N ARG A 49 -33.40 -22.85 -1.99
CA ARG A 49 -34.34 -22.96 -3.12
C ARG A 49 -35.35 -21.83 -3.04
N ALA A 50 -35.83 -21.38 -4.19
CA ALA A 50 -37.01 -20.55 -4.31
C ALA A 50 -38.18 -21.44 -4.76
N ARG A 51 -39.02 -21.86 -3.82
CA ARG A 51 -40.00 -22.93 -4.01
C ARG A 51 -39.26 -24.23 -4.42
N GLU A 52 -39.49 -24.75 -5.63
CA GLU A 52 -38.83 -25.97 -6.14
C GLU A 52 -37.58 -25.66 -7.00
N ASN A 53 -37.34 -24.41 -7.31
CA ASN A 53 -36.31 -24.02 -8.26
C ASN A 53 -34.97 -23.72 -7.57
N ARG A 54 -33.88 -24.13 -8.19
CA ARG A 54 -32.51 -23.73 -7.88
C ARG A 54 -32.25 -22.35 -8.47
N PRO A 55 -31.25 -21.58 -7.97
CA PRO A 55 -30.89 -20.30 -8.55
C PRO A 55 -30.52 -20.45 -10.04
N SER A 56 -31.02 -19.56 -10.88
CA SER A 56 -30.67 -19.47 -12.30
C SER A 56 -29.39 -18.63 -12.52
N LEU A 57 -29.08 -17.73 -11.59
CA LEU A 57 -27.89 -16.89 -11.58
C LEU A 57 -27.32 -16.85 -10.16
N ILE A 58 -26.02 -16.98 -10.06
CA ILE A 58 -25.24 -16.75 -8.83
C ILE A 58 -24.20 -15.68 -9.16
N VAL A 59 -24.22 -14.58 -8.43
CA VAL A 59 -23.19 -13.53 -8.51
C VAL A 59 -22.39 -13.57 -7.22
N ILE A 60 -21.09 -13.64 -7.34
CA ILE A 60 -20.14 -13.57 -6.23
C ILE A 60 -19.33 -12.30 -6.43
N ASP A 61 -19.40 -11.39 -5.47
CA ASP A 61 -18.75 -10.10 -5.52
C ASP A 61 -17.75 -10.00 -4.37
N ASP A 62 -16.48 -9.76 -4.71
CA ASP A 62 -15.34 -9.65 -3.79
C ASP A 62 -15.36 -10.69 -2.64
N PRO A 63 -15.28 -11.99 -2.93
CA PRO A 63 -15.43 -13.06 -1.92
C PRO A 63 -14.25 -13.14 -0.94
N GLU A 64 -13.16 -12.49 -1.24
CA GLU A 64 -11.90 -12.51 -0.48
C GLU A 64 -11.53 -11.10 -0.03
N GLY A 65 -11.24 -10.96 1.27
CA GLY A 65 -10.71 -9.70 1.80
C GLY A 65 -9.18 -9.62 1.68
N ASP A 66 -8.61 -8.45 1.97
CA ASP A 66 -7.19 -8.11 1.82
C ASP A 66 -6.24 -9.12 2.49
N LEU A 67 -6.64 -9.70 3.63
CA LEU A 67 -5.85 -10.72 4.33
C LEU A 67 -5.66 -12.00 3.52
N SER A 68 -6.53 -12.29 2.56
CA SER A 68 -6.39 -13.45 1.67
C SER A 68 -5.16 -13.34 0.75
N GLN A 69 -4.67 -12.14 0.48
CA GLN A 69 -3.43 -11.92 -0.25
C GLN A 69 -2.25 -12.62 0.45
N TYR A 70 -2.23 -12.61 1.78
CA TYR A 70 -1.11 -13.09 2.61
C TYR A 70 -1.34 -14.48 3.21
N SER A 71 -2.58 -14.97 3.26
CA SER A 71 -2.94 -16.21 3.95
C SER A 71 -3.45 -17.28 2.99
N SER A 72 -2.62 -18.30 2.77
CA SER A 72 -3.04 -19.50 2.01
C SER A 72 -4.23 -20.20 2.65
N ALA A 73 -4.30 -20.23 3.99
CA ALA A 73 -5.41 -20.85 4.71
C ALA A 73 -6.74 -20.13 4.45
N LEU A 74 -6.75 -18.79 4.36
CA LEU A 74 -7.95 -18.03 4.00
C LEU A 74 -8.36 -18.32 2.56
N ARG A 75 -7.43 -18.32 1.60
CA ARG A 75 -7.71 -18.68 0.21
C ARG A 75 -8.28 -20.09 0.07
N GLU A 76 -7.71 -21.06 0.78
CA GLU A 76 -8.23 -22.46 0.80
C GLU A 76 -9.63 -22.52 1.41
N LYS A 77 -9.94 -21.73 2.43
CA LYS A 77 -11.28 -21.66 3.02
C LYS A 77 -12.31 -21.15 2.01
N VAL A 78 -11.99 -20.07 1.28
CA VAL A 78 -12.88 -19.52 0.25
C VAL A 78 -13.04 -20.49 -0.92
N TRP A 79 -11.94 -21.08 -1.39
CA TRP A 79 -11.96 -22.12 -2.42
C TRP A 79 -12.81 -23.34 -2.02
N SER A 80 -12.64 -23.82 -0.79
CA SER A 80 -13.41 -24.95 -0.26
C SER A 80 -14.91 -24.63 -0.14
N TRP A 81 -15.25 -23.41 0.27
CA TRP A 81 -16.63 -22.94 0.31
C TRP A 81 -17.22 -22.86 -1.11
N PHE A 82 -16.50 -22.29 -2.06
CA PHE A 82 -16.93 -22.21 -3.45
C PHE A 82 -17.19 -23.61 -4.03
N SER A 83 -16.18 -24.47 -4.05
CA SER A 83 -16.24 -25.80 -4.69
C SER A 83 -17.22 -26.78 -4.01
N LYS A 84 -17.33 -26.72 -2.68
CA LYS A 84 -18.21 -27.62 -1.93
C LYS A 84 -19.65 -27.14 -1.78
N SER A 85 -19.89 -25.85 -1.93
CA SER A 85 -21.19 -25.25 -1.63
C SER A 85 -21.80 -24.49 -2.81
N ILE A 86 -21.06 -23.60 -3.43
CA ILE A 86 -21.60 -22.73 -4.49
C ILE A 86 -21.78 -23.47 -5.80
N GLU A 87 -20.77 -24.17 -6.29
CA GLU A 87 -20.89 -24.95 -7.54
C GLU A 87 -22.02 -25.98 -7.49
N LYS A 88 -22.33 -26.51 -6.29
CA LYS A 88 -23.40 -27.50 -6.08
C LYS A 88 -24.77 -26.89 -5.80
N LEU A 89 -24.85 -25.57 -5.68
CA LEU A 89 -26.09 -24.83 -5.40
C LEU A 89 -26.98 -24.77 -6.64
N GLY A 90 -26.37 -24.56 -7.80
CA GLY A 90 -27.03 -24.39 -9.07
C GLY A 90 -27.62 -25.70 -9.69
N SER A 91 -28.24 -25.54 -10.83
CA SER A 91 -28.63 -26.56 -11.79
C SER A 91 -27.64 -26.56 -12.98
N PRO A 92 -27.74 -27.51 -13.93
CA PRO A 92 -26.88 -27.45 -15.12
C PRO A 92 -27.04 -26.21 -15.99
N THR A 93 -28.13 -25.45 -15.80
CA THR A 93 -28.42 -24.23 -16.53
C THR A 93 -28.13 -22.97 -15.71
N THR A 94 -27.57 -23.08 -14.50
CA THR A 94 -27.24 -21.94 -13.66
C THR A 94 -25.99 -21.27 -14.18
N ASN A 95 -26.05 -19.96 -14.40
CA ASN A 95 -24.89 -19.15 -14.66
C ASN A 95 -24.25 -18.70 -13.33
N ILE A 96 -22.93 -18.77 -13.27
CA ILE A 96 -22.14 -18.26 -12.13
C ILE A 96 -21.22 -17.16 -12.64
N VAL A 97 -21.34 -15.99 -12.04
CA VAL A 97 -20.49 -14.84 -12.31
C VAL A 97 -19.69 -14.55 -11.06
N VAL A 98 -18.37 -14.47 -11.19
CA VAL A 98 -17.47 -14.10 -10.10
C VAL A 98 -16.77 -12.81 -10.48
N ILE A 99 -16.93 -11.82 -9.65
CA ILE A 99 -16.30 -10.50 -9.79
C ILE A 99 -15.36 -10.33 -8.60
N GLY A 100 -14.19 -9.80 -8.83
CA GLY A 100 -13.25 -9.52 -7.74
C GLY A 100 -11.90 -9.07 -8.25
N THR A 101 -11.13 -8.49 -7.34
CA THR A 101 -9.75 -8.07 -7.60
C THR A 101 -8.82 -9.29 -7.57
N LEU A 102 -7.88 -9.36 -8.51
CA LEU A 102 -6.86 -10.40 -8.49
C LEU A 102 -5.78 -10.05 -7.45
N ILE A 103 -6.08 -10.34 -6.19
CA ILE A 103 -5.19 -10.06 -5.05
C ILE A 103 -4.03 -11.06 -4.93
N HIS A 104 -4.15 -12.24 -5.51
CA HIS A 104 -3.16 -13.31 -5.52
C HIS A 104 -3.48 -14.31 -6.62
N GLU A 105 -2.48 -14.94 -7.24
CA GLU A 105 -2.70 -15.96 -8.29
C GLU A 105 -3.54 -17.16 -7.84
N GLU A 106 -3.47 -17.50 -6.55
CA GLU A 106 -4.21 -18.60 -5.93
C GLU A 106 -5.49 -18.14 -5.21
N CYS A 107 -5.95 -16.89 -5.39
CA CYS A 107 -7.28 -16.46 -4.95
C CYS A 107 -8.37 -17.07 -5.83
N LEU A 108 -9.64 -16.93 -5.43
CA LEU A 108 -10.75 -17.55 -6.14
C LEU A 108 -10.78 -17.18 -7.62
N VAL A 109 -10.72 -15.88 -7.96
CA VAL A 109 -10.72 -15.42 -9.35
C VAL A 109 -9.49 -15.91 -10.12
N GLY A 110 -8.31 -15.95 -9.49
CA GLY A 110 -7.08 -16.44 -10.09
C GLY A 110 -7.12 -17.95 -10.40
N ARG A 111 -7.69 -18.75 -9.51
CA ARG A 111 -7.90 -20.20 -9.73
C ARG A 111 -8.93 -20.46 -10.82
N LEU A 112 -10.06 -19.75 -10.80
CA LEU A 112 -11.11 -19.90 -11.81
C LEU A 112 -10.63 -19.50 -13.20
N ALA A 113 -9.80 -18.47 -13.32
CA ALA A 113 -9.19 -18.07 -14.59
C ALA A 113 -8.35 -19.16 -15.26
N LYS A 114 -7.81 -20.09 -14.45
CA LYS A 114 -7.00 -21.24 -14.93
C LYS A 114 -7.85 -22.50 -15.16
N GLN A 115 -9.13 -22.51 -14.77
CA GLN A 115 -9.99 -23.70 -14.90
C GLN A 115 -10.67 -23.79 -16.28
N PRO A 116 -10.70 -24.97 -16.90
CA PRO A 116 -11.50 -25.21 -18.10
C PRO A 116 -12.99 -24.92 -17.84
N GLY A 117 -13.66 -24.34 -18.83
CA GLY A 117 -15.10 -24.04 -18.76
C GLY A 117 -15.44 -22.66 -18.17
N TRP A 118 -14.47 -21.95 -17.64
CA TRP A 118 -14.64 -20.56 -17.22
C TRP A 118 -14.17 -19.58 -18.28
N VAL A 119 -14.98 -18.53 -18.51
CA VAL A 119 -14.60 -17.39 -19.35
C VAL A 119 -14.01 -16.32 -18.45
N HIS A 120 -12.75 -16.00 -18.68
CA HIS A 120 -12.03 -14.98 -17.90
C HIS A 120 -11.93 -13.68 -18.70
N LYS A 121 -12.23 -12.56 -18.04
CA LYS A 121 -12.00 -11.21 -18.55
C LYS A 121 -11.26 -10.41 -17.50
N LEU A 122 -10.16 -9.78 -17.91
CA LEU A 122 -9.33 -8.92 -17.07
C LEU A 122 -9.51 -7.46 -17.52
N TYR A 123 -9.82 -6.59 -16.56
CA TYR A 123 -9.97 -5.17 -16.78
C TYR A 123 -8.90 -4.41 -16.00
N ARG A 124 -7.99 -3.76 -16.73
CA ARG A 124 -6.95 -2.90 -16.16
C ARG A 124 -7.38 -1.45 -16.29
N SER A 125 -7.23 -0.64 -15.24
CA SER A 125 -7.59 0.78 -15.30
C SER A 125 -6.72 1.55 -16.30
N VAL A 126 -5.41 1.28 -16.35
CA VAL A 126 -4.52 1.74 -17.44
C VAL A 126 -4.40 0.61 -18.43
N VAL A 127 -4.98 0.76 -19.61
CA VAL A 127 -4.96 -0.22 -20.71
C VAL A 127 -3.63 -0.15 -21.45
N THR A 128 -3.18 1.05 -21.77
CA THR A 128 -1.86 1.31 -22.36
C THR A 128 -1.17 2.39 -21.56
N TRP A 129 0.06 2.13 -21.14
CA TRP A 129 0.86 3.08 -20.37
C TRP A 129 1.39 4.21 -21.27
N PRO A 130 1.59 5.43 -20.72
CA PRO A 130 2.25 6.51 -21.42
C PRO A 130 3.65 6.14 -21.90
N GLU A 131 4.03 6.61 -23.07
CA GLU A 131 5.39 6.41 -23.61
C GLU A 131 6.46 7.09 -22.74
N ARG A 132 6.10 8.21 -22.11
CA ARG A 132 7.01 9.04 -21.32
C ARG A 132 6.69 8.96 -19.82
N MET A 133 6.83 7.77 -19.25
CA MET A 133 6.68 7.56 -17.81
C MET A 133 7.68 8.36 -16.96
N ASP A 134 8.84 8.71 -17.54
CA ASP A 134 9.84 9.54 -16.89
C ASP A 134 9.31 10.96 -16.56
N ILE A 135 8.44 11.53 -17.40
CA ILE A 135 7.80 12.83 -17.12
C ILE A 135 6.74 12.70 -16.02
N TRP A 136 5.99 11.58 -16.00
CA TRP A 136 5.07 11.28 -14.92
C TRP A 136 5.80 11.09 -13.58
N ASP A 137 6.94 10.42 -13.57
CA ASP A 137 7.76 10.26 -12.36
C ASP A 137 8.31 11.62 -11.84
N GLN A 138 8.57 12.60 -12.73
CA GLN A 138 8.88 13.98 -12.32
C GLN A 138 7.68 14.70 -11.74
N TRP A 139 6.51 14.56 -12.36
CA TRP A 139 5.28 15.15 -11.87
C TRP A 139 4.87 14.61 -10.50
N GLU A 140 5.03 13.30 -10.25
CA GLU A 140 4.79 12.69 -8.95
C GLU A 140 5.57 13.38 -7.81
N GLN A 141 6.77 13.88 -8.10
CA GLN A 141 7.62 14.57 -7.12
C GLN A 141 7.15 16.00 -6.79
N LEU A 142 6.26 16.54 -7.60
CA LEU A 142 5.74 17.90 -7.44
C LEU A 142 4.37 17.92 -6.76
N LEU A 143 3.81 16.76 -6.40
CA LEU A 143 2.45 16.65 -5.86
C LEU A 143 2.27 17.32 -4.48
N ASP A 144 3.35 17.51 -3.74
CA ASP A 144 3.38 18.28 -2.49
C ASP A 144 3.20 19.78 -2.71
N ARG A 145 3.35 20.26 -3.97
CA ARG A 145 3.23 21.66 -4.39
C ARG A 145 2.17 21.78 -5.50
N PRO A 146 0.88 21.89 -5.13
CA PRO A 146 -0.25 21.78 -6.09
C PRO A 146 -0.16 22.72 -7.29
N GLU A 147 0.22 23.97 -7.09
CA GLU A 147 0.34 24.96 -8.17
C GLU A 147 1.47 24.59 -9.16
N VAL A 148 2.61 24.13 -8.64
CA VAL A 148 3.77 23.71 -9.45
C VAL A 148 3.45 22.45 -10.24
N SER A 149 2.82 21.46 -9.61
CA SER A 149 2.42 20.22 -10.26
C SER A 149 1.38 20.46 -11.37
N ALA A 150 0.43 21.36 -11.14
CA ALA A 150 -0.56 21.74 -12.15
C ALA A 150 0.08 22.46 -13.35
N ALA A 151 0.98 23.41 -13.11
CA ALA A 151 1.71 24.11 -14.16
C ALA A 151 2.60 23.15 -14.99
N PHE A 152 3.30 22.25 -14.30
CA PHE A 152 4.11 21.21 -14.95
C PHE A 152 3.25 20.28 -15.84
N ARG A 153 2.11 19.83 -15.31
CA ARG A 153 1.17 18.98 -16.05
C ARG A 153 0.63 19.68 -17.28
N GLU A 154 0.28 20.95 -17.19
CA GLU A 154 -0.22 21.73 -18.32
C GLU A 154 0.86 21.93 -19.40
N GLN A 155 2.09 22.23 -18.99
CA GLN A 155 3.23 22.42 -19.89
C GLN A 155 3.58 21.15 -20.67
N HIS A 156 3.49 19.97 -20.03
CA HIS A 156 3.92 18.69 -20.60
C HIS A 156 2.75 17.76 -20.98
N ARG A 157 1.50 18.26 -20.99
CA ARG A 157 0.29 17.47 -21.20
C ARG A 157 0.39 16.53 -22.39
N ALA A 158 0.77 17.03 -23.55
CA ALA A 158 0.82 16.23 -24.77
C ALA A 158 1.82 15.07 -24.70
N GLU A 159 3.00 15.32 -24.11
CA GLU A 159 4.03 14.29 -23.92
C GLU A 159 3.64 13.27 -22.84
N MET A 160 2.99 13.74 -21.77
CA MET A 160 2.54 12.90 -20.68
C MET A 160 1.39 11.97 -21.09
N ASP A 161 0.51 12.41 -21.98
CA ASP A 161 -0.62 11.62 -22.45
C ASP A 161 -0.30 10.75 -23.68
N ALA A 162 0.84 10.97 -24.33
CA ALA A 162 1.21 10.26 -25.54
C ALA A 162 1.22 8.74 -25.34
N GLY A 163 0.53 8.03 -26.24
CA GLY A 163 0.43 6.56 -26.24
C GLY A 163 -0.45 5.95 -25.15
N ALA A 164 -0.96 6.75 -24.22
CA ALA A 164 -1.74 6.25 -23.11
C ALA A 164 -3.21 5.99 -23.47
N SER A 165 -3.78 4.96 -22.87
CA SER A 165 -5.23 4.76 -22.85
C SER A 165 -5.67 4.22 -21.49
N VAL A 166 -6.85 4.64 -21.03
CA VAL A 166 -7.47 4.19 -19.79
C VAL A 166 -8.81 3.53 -20.07
N LEU A 167 -9.22 2.62 -19.19
CA LEU A 167 -10.42 1.81 -19.37
C LEU A 167 -11.71 2.66 -19.38
N TRP A 168 -11.78 3.63 -18.47
CA TRP A 168 -12.98 4.44 -18.28
C TRP A 168 -12.63 5.91 -18.00
N PRO A 169 -12.24 6.67 -19.06
CA PRO A 169 -11.73 8.04 -18.91
C PRO A 169 -12.74 9.04 -18.33
N GLU A 170 -14.05 8.79 -18.48
CA GLU A 170 -15.10 9.66 -17.94
C GLU A 170 -15.25 9.53 -16.42
N ARG A 171 -14.78 8.44 -15.84
CA ARG A 171 -14.82 8.18 -14.39
C ARG A 171 -13.49 8.43 -13.71
N GLU A 172 -12.41 7.93 -14.29
CA GLU A 172 -11.06 8.07 -13.79
C GLU A 172 -10.14 8.45 -14.95
N SER A 173 -9.71 9.70 -14.98
CA SER A 173 -8.75 10.17 -15.99
C SER A 173 -7.38 9.52 -15.78
N LEU A 174 -6.51 9.61 -16.80
CA LEU A 174 -5.11 9.17 -16.65
C LEU A 174 -4.43 9.90 -15.50
N GLU A 175 -4.70 11.20 -15.35
CA GLU A 175 -4.13 12.01 -14.25
C GLU A 175 -4.59 11.51 -12.87
N ASP A 176 -5.88 11.20 -12.70
CA ASP A 176 -6.40 10.65 -11.45
C ASP A 176 -5.73 9.32 -11.11
N LEU A 177 -5.57 8.44 -12.10
CA LEU A 177 -4.90 7.15 -11.94
C LEU A 177 -3.42 7.31 -11.57
N MET A 178 -2.70 8.24 -12.21
CA MET A 178 -1.30 8.51 -11.88
C MET A 178 -1.15 9.17 -10.51
N ARG A 179 -2.08 10.04 -10.11
CA ARG A 179 -2.14 10.61 -8.78
C ARG A 179 -2.38 9.52 -7.74
N LEU A 180 -3.32 8.62 -8.00
CA LEU A 180 -3.59 7.47 -7.13
C LEU A 180 -2.36 6.56 -7.01
N ARG A 181 -1.66 6.30 -8.13
CA ARG A 181 -0.41 5.52 -8.16
C ARG A 181 0.67 6.16 -7.29
N ALA A 182 0.82 7.48 -7.34
CA ALA A 182 1.80 8.22 -6.55
C ALA A 182 1.45 8.25 -5.06
N THR A 183 0.19 8.56 -4.73
CA THR A 183 -0.26 8.73 -3.33
C THR A 183 -0.59 7.41 -2.64
N GLY A 184 -1.27 6.49 -3.32
CA GLY A 184 -1.61 5.15 -2.84
C GLY A 184 -0.47 4.14 -2.94
N GLY A 185 0.51 4.39 -3.83
CA GLY A 185 1.69 3.57 -4.08
C GLY A 185 1.59 2.59 -5.22
N ARG A 186 2.73 2.39 -5.84
CA ARG A 186 2.87 1.59 -7.07
C ARG A 186 2.40 0.14 -6.88
N THR A 187 2.69 -0.45 -5.73
CA THR A 187 2.32 -1.85 -5.42
C THR A 187 0.82 -2.01 -5.20
N ALA A 188 0.20 -1.13 -4.39
CA ALA A 188 -1.24 -1.14 -4.19
C ALA A 188 -1.97 -0.85 -5.51
N PHE A 189 -1.49 0.12 -6.28
CA PHE A 189 -2.02 0.43 -7.60
C PHE A 189 -1.92 -0.77 -8.57
N ALA A 190 -0.78 -1.48 -8.59
CA ALA A 190 -0.60 -2.67 -9.42
C ALA A 190 -1.61 -3.78 -9.04
N GLY A 191 -1.84 -4.02 -7.75
CA GLY A 191 -2.83 -5.00 -7.29
C GLY A 191 -4.26 -4.59 -7.61
N GLU A 192 -4.66 -3.39 -7.16
CA GLU A 192 -6.06 -2.95 -7.19
C GLU A 192 -6.53 -2.45 -8.56
N LYS A 193 -5.67 -1.71 -9.26
CA LYS A 193 -6.03 -1.04 -10.53
C LYS A 193 -5.52 -1.78 -11.77
N GLN A 194 -4.49 -2.63 -11.64
CA GLN A 194 -3.92 -3.36 -12.77
C GLN A 194 -4.14 -4.88 -12.67
N SER A 195 -4.67 -5.37 -11.56
CA SER A 195 -4.80 -6.82 -11.29
C SER A 195 -3.46 -7.56 -11.45
N GLU A 196 -2.38 -6.94 -10.99
CA GLU A 196 -1.02 -7.47 -11.00
C GLU A 196 -0.56 -7.67 -9.54
N PRO A 197 -0.98 -8.77 -8.89
CA PRO A 197 -0.65 -9.01 -7.49
C PRO A 197 0.85 -9.27 -7.33
N VAL A 198 1.42 -8.70 -6.29
CA VAL A 198 2.80 -9.00 -5.92
C VAL A 198 2.85 -10.37 -5.27
N PRO A 199 3.69 -11.30 -5.74
CA PRO A 199 3.83 -12.60 -5.09
C PRO A 199 4.30 -12.43 -3.64
N PRO A 200 3.60 -12.99 -2.64
CA PRO A 200 4.00 -12.90 -1.23
C PRO A 200 5.40 -13.45 -0.95
N GLN A 201 5.85 -14.44 -1.75
CA GLN A 201 7.19 -15.00 -1.66
C GLN A 201 8.30 -13.99 -1.97
N ALA A 202 7.98 -12.88 -2.65
CA ALA A 202 8.91 -11.78 -2.88
C ALA A 202 9.08 -10.88 -1.66
N MET A 203 8.11 -10.86 -0.75
CA MET A 203 8.16 -10.03 0.47
C MET A 203 9.08 -10.65 1.51
N ARG A 204 9.88 -9.80 2.16
CA ARG A 204 10.87 -10.22 3.16
C ARG A 204 10.34 -10.17 4.59
N PHE A 205 9.27 -9.43 4.82
CA PHE A 205 8.58 -9.35 6.10
C PHE A 205 7.15 -9.88 5.96
N ASP A 206 6.62 -10.49 7.01
CA ASP A 206 5.21 -10.88 7.05
C ASP A 206 4.35 -9.62 7.12
N PRO A 207 3.48 -9.38 6.13
CA PRO A 207 2.64 -8.18 6.08
C PRO A 207 1.72 -8.01 7.29
N THR A 208 1.36 -9.10 7.98
CA THR A 208 0.53 -9.06 9.19
C THR A 208 1.22 -8.38 10.37
N TRP A 209 2.57 -8.25 10.33
CA TRP A 209 3.30 -7.48 11.32
C TRP A 209 3.00 -5.97 11.28
N PHE A 210 2.40 -5.50 10.22
CA PHE A 210 2.07 -4.08 10.02
C PHE A 210 0.59 -3.77 10.22
N ASP A 211 -0.20 -4.75 10.64
CA ASP A 211 -1.62 -4.59 10.93
C ASP A 211 -1.86 -4.36 12.43
N GLY A 212 -2.96 -3.71 12.78
CA GLY A 212 -3.37 -3.47 14.17
C GLY A 212 -3.07 -2.06 14.67
N ASP A 213 -3.88 -1.63 15.63
CA ASP A 213 -3.80 -0.30 16.24
C ASP A 213 -2.60 -0.15 17.17
N ASP A 214 -2.13 -1.25 17.74
CA ASP A 214 -0.96 -1.36 18.61
C ASP A 214 0.39 -1.06 17.93
N LEU A 215 0.40 -1.03 16.59
CA LEU A 215 1.55 -0.60 15.80
C LEU A 215 1.82 0.91 15.92
N TRP A 216 0.80 1.70 16.29
CA TRP A 216 0.82 3.16 16.23
C TRP A 216 0.91 3.79 17.61
N PHE A 217 1.52 4.98 17.67
CA PHE A 217 1.52 5.82 18.86
C PHE A 217 1.17 7.28 18.50
N ASP A 218 0.55 7.99 19.44
CA ASP A 218 0.16 9.39 19.26
C ASP A 218 1.23 10.36 19.78
N SER A 219 1.86 10.03 20.92
CA SER A 219 2.95 10.81 21.51
C SER A 219 3.99 9.90 22.15
N PRO A 220 5.28 10.22 22.03
CA PRO A 220 6.32 9.44 22.70
C PRO A 220 6.21 9.56 24.22
N PRO A 221 6.75 8.62 25.00
CA PRO A 221 6.75 8.68 26.46
C PRO A 221 7.47 9.94 26.96
N GLU A 222 6.96 10.51 28.04
CA GLU A 222 7.61 11.65 28.70
C GLU A 222 9.03 11.29 29.17
N GLY A 223 9.98 12.19 28.93
CA GLY A 223 11.39 12.02 29.23
C GLY A 223 12.12 11.02 28.29
N ALA A 224 11.54 10.67 27.17
CA ALA A 224 12.23 9.89 26.16
C ALA A 224 13.36 10.68 25.48
N LEU A 225 14.46 10.00 25.21
CA LEU A 225 15.61 10.52 24.44
C LEU A 225 15.37 10.28 22.95
N ALA A 226 15.81 11.21 22.10
CA ALA A 226 15.64 11.11 20.66
C ALA A 226 16.97 10.76 19.96
N PHE A 227 16.86 9.91 18.93
CA PHE A 227 17.99 9.43 18.11
C PHE A 227 17.57 9.44 16.65
N ALA A 228 18.49 9.70 15.73
CA ALA A 228 18.18 9.73 14.30
C ALA A 228 19.19 8.94 13.47
N ALA A 229 18.72 8.44 12.31
CA ALA A 229 19.56 7.86 11.28
C ALA A 229 19.17 8.41 9.90
N VAL A 230 20.15 8.55 9.03
CA VAL A 230 20.01 9.23 7.74
C VAL A 230 20.68 8.43 6.64
N ASP A 231 19.88 8.10 5.62
CA ASP A 231 20.38 7.66 4.31
C ASP A 231 20.20 8.84 3.33
N PRO A 232 21.27 9.59 3.05
CA PRO A 232 21.20 10.72 2.14
C PRO A 232 21.17 10.23 0.69
N CYS A 233 20.33 10.81 -0.14
CA CYS A 233 20.36 10.56 -1.58
C CYS A 233 21.66 11.09 -2.17
N VAL A 234 22.52 10.18 -2.69
CA VAL A 234 23.76 10.52 -3.43
C VAL A 234 23.56 10.15 -4.89
N GLY A 235 23.02 11.05 -5.66
CA GLY A 235 22.82 10.85 -7.09
C GLY A 235 22.33 12.12 -7.76
N LYS A 236 22.30 12.12 -9.10
CA LYS A 236 21.62 13.18 -9.83
C LYS A 236 20.17 13.21 -9.33
N VAL A 237 19.73 14.35 -8.84
CA VAL A 237 18.32 14.64 -8.54
C VAL A 237 17.58 14.55 -9.89
N GLY A 238 17.17 13.34 -10.23
CA GLY A 238 16.58 12.99 -11.49
C GLY A 238 15.80 11.68 -11.38
N THR A 239 14.94 11.45 -12.28
CA THR A 239 13.80 10.57 -12.43
C THR A 239 13.89 9.10 -11.98
N GLN A 240 15.07 8.61 -11.56
CA GLN A 240 15.26 7.24 -11.02
C GLN A 240 16.14 7.20 -9.76
N GLY A 241 16.43 8.36 -9.14
CA GLY A 241 17.26 8.44 -7.93
C GLY A 241 16.59 7.85 -6.70
N ASP A 242 17.41 7.34 -5.79
CA ASP A 242 16.98 6.89 -4.46
C ASP A 242 16.39 8.04 -3.64
N LEU A 243 15.60 7.71 -2.61
CA LEU A 243 15.03 8.70 -1.70
C LEU A 243 16.08 9.10 -0.66
N ALA A 244 16.05 10.37 -0.22
CA ALA A 244 16.68 10.73 1.04
C ALA A 244 15.74 10.34 2.18
N ALA A 245 16.24 9.57 3.13
CA ALA A 245 15.49 9.08 4.27
C ALA A 245 16.09 9.62 5.58
N ILE A 246 15.26 10.28 6.38
CA ILE A 246 15.54 10.61 7.77
C ILE A 246 14.57 9.80 8.60
N VAL A 247 15.08 8.93 9.46
CA VAL A 247 14.28 8.13 10.40
C VAL A 247 14.77 8.43 11.80
N TRP A 248 13.87 8.74 12.72
CA TRP A 248 14.23 8.97 14.11
C TRP A 248 13.33 8.22 15.06
N CYS A 249 13.82 7.95 16.24
CA CYS A 249 13.01 7.36 17.29
C CYS A 249 13.14 8.17 18.59
N HIS A 250 12.11 8.01 19.41
CA HIS A 250 12.17 8.33 20.82
C HIS A 250 12.28 7.02 21.61
N TRP A 251 13.15 6.99 22.60
CA TRP A 251 13.35 5.84 23.45
C TRP A 251 13.49 6.27 24.91
N LYS A 252 12.82 5.56 25.79
CA LYS A 252 12.91 5.78 27.24
C LYS A 252 13.67 4.62 27.87
N ARG A 253 14.60 4.93 28.77
CA ARG A 253 15.42 3.90 29.46
C ARG A 253 14.52 2.91 30.18
N GLY A 254 14.74 1.62 29.93
CA GLY A 254 13.93 0.51 30.44
C GLY A 254 12.69 0.18 29.62
N ASP A 255 12.37 0.93 28.57
CA ASP A 255 11.35 0.57 27.60
C ASP A 255 11.97 -0.25 26.46
N ARG A 256 11.29 -1.31 26.06
CA ARG A 256 11.68 -2.14 24.92
C ARG A 256 11.22 -1.59 23.58
N HIS A 257 10.39 -0.52 23.58
CA HIS A 257 9.81 0.04 22.37
C HIS A 257 10.65 1.22 21.84
N LEU A 258 10.77 1.27 20.52
CA LEU A 258 11.24 2.42 19.76
C LEU A 258 10.03 3.11 19.16
N TYR A 259 9.83 4.38 19.45
CA TYR A 259 8.74 5.22 18.96
C TYR A 259 9.22 6.00 17.75
N VAL A 260 8.99 5.45 16.56
CA VAL A 260 9.61 5.86 15.29
C VAL A 260 8.74 6.83 14.51
N ASP A 261 9.39 7.85 13.94
CA ASP A 261 8.83 8.72 12.92
C ASP A 261 9.84 8.89 11.78
N ALA A 262 9.41 9.40 10.62
CA ALA A 262 10.26 9.48 9.44
C ALA A 262 9.92 10.67 8.53
N LEU A 263 10.92 11.09 7.74
CA LEU A 263 10.76 11.95 6.57
C LEU A 263 11.42 11.27 5.36
N LEU A 264 10.60 10.81 4.42
CA LEU A 264 11.06 10.19 3.18
C LEU A 264 10.75 11.13 2.01
N GLY A 265 11.69 11.32 1.11
CA GLY A 265 11.44 12.14 -0.07
C GLY A 265 12.67 12.35 -0.93
N ARG A 266 12.45 12.73 -2.19
CA ARG A 266 13.53 13.06 -3.12
C ARG A 266 13.96 14.50 -2.90
N ARG A 267 15.14 14.69 -2.35
CA ARG A 267 15.72 16.02 -2.10
C ARG A 267 17.24 15.96 -2.17
N PRO A 268 17.91 17.06 -2.52
CA PRO A 268 19.36 17.15 -2.44
C PRO A 268 19.84 16.94 -1.01
N ALA A 269 21.03 16.39 -0.83
CA ALA A 269 21.63 16.17 0.49
C ALA A 269 21.75 17.46 1.32
N SER A 270 22.01 18.60 0.68
CA SER A 270 22.03 19.90 1.37
C SER A 270 20.69 20.23 2.03
N LYS A 271 19.57 19.96 1.36
CA LYS A 271 18.22 20.13 1.90
C LYS A 271 17.89 19.11 2.98
N THR A 272 18.42 17.91 2.87
CA THR A 272 18.31 16.89 3.91
C THR A 272 19.03 17.36 5.18
N ASN A 273 20.24 17.93 5.04
CA ASN A 273 21.02 18.45 6.17
C ASN A 273 20.36 19.70 6.81
N GLU A 274 19.74 20.59 6.03
CA GLU A 274 18.94 21.69 6.57
C GLU A 274 17.80 21.20 7.45
N LEU A 275 16.99 20.25 6.94
CA LEU A 275 15.89 19.64 7.71
C LEU A 275 16.38 18.90 8.97
N LEU A 276 17.56 18.29 8.91
CA LEU A 276 18.14 17.62 10.08
C LEU A 276 18.54 18.62 11.17
N VAL A 277 19.01 19.79 10.81
CA VAL A 277 19.28 20.87 11.79
C VAL A 277 17.98 21.28 12.48
N ASP A 278 16.91 21.51 11.71
CA ASP A 278 15.60 21.89 12.26
C ASP A 278 15.05 20.79 13.20
N LEU A 279 15.14 19.53 12.77
CA LEU A 279 14.73 18.37 13.60
C LEU A 279 15.60 18.22 14.85
N ALA A 280 16.93 18.47 14.75
CA ALA A 280 17.84 18.42 15.90
C ALA A 280 17.56 19.55 16.90
N GLU A 281 17.14 20.72 16.43
CA GLU A 281 16.67 21.79 17.29
C GLU A 281 15.39 21.42 18.03
N GLN A 282 14.44 20.80 17.31
CA GLN A 282 13.15 20.39 17.85
C GLN A 282 13.25 19.24 18.84
N TYR A 283 13.97 18.17 18.49
CA TYR A 283 13.97 16.90 19.23
C TYR A 283 15.20 16.68 20.09
N ARG A 284 16.25 17.52 19.96
CA ARG A 284 17.50 17.42 20.75
C ARG A 284 18.11 16.03 20.65
N PHE A 285 18.37 15.54 19.43
CA PHE A 285 18.95 14.22 19.22
C PHE A 285 20.21 14.01 20.02
N GLN A 286 20.32 12.82 20.64
CA GLN A 286 21.51 12.42 21.37
C GLN A 286 22.64 12.07 20.40
N VAL A 287 22.28 11.46 19.25
CA VAL A 287 23.21 11.04 18.19
C VAL A 287 22.44 11.03 16.87
N ILE A 288 23.13 11.38 15.77
CA ILE A 288 22.66 11.17 14.40
C ILE A 288 23.62 10.18 13.71
N ALA A 289 23.13 9.00 13.36
CA ALA A 289 23.85 8.06 12.49
C ALA A 289 23.69 8.54 11.04
N TYR A 290 24.80 8.66 10.31
CA TYR A 290 24.78 9.13 8.93
C TYR A 290 25.48 8.12 8.03
N GLU A 291 24.80 7.63 6.97
CA GLU A 291 25.43 6.71 6.03
C GLU A 291 26.62 7.39 5.35
N ALA A 292 27.78 6.72 5.36
CA ALA A 292 29.05 7.28 4.90
C ALA A 292 29.72 6.45 3.79
N ASN A 293 28.95 5.74 2.99
CA ASN A 293 29.47 4.99 1.85
C ASN A 293 29.88 5.93 0.70
N GLY A 294 31.14 5.88 0.28
CA GLY A 294 31.66 6.72 -0.81
C GLY A 294 31.66 8.22 -0.48
N LEU A 295 31.03 9.05 -1.34
CA LEU A 295 30.96 10.51 -1.18
C LEU A 295 30.07 10.98 0.00
N GLN A 296 29.33 10.09 0.63
CA GLN A 296 28.42 10.41 1.73
C GLN A 296 29.16 10.87 3.00
N GLY A 297 30.43 10.49 3.18
CA GLY A 297 31.25 10.93 4.31
C GLY A 297 31.44 12.45 4.37
N GLU A 298 31.57 13.13 3.22
CA GLU A 298 31.67 14.59 3.14
C GLU A 298 30.38 15.28 3.55
N LEU A 299 29.21 14.68 3.23
CA LEU A 299 27.89 15.19 3.57
C LEU A 299 27.62 15.09 5.07
N GLY A 300 28.09 14.05 5.74
CA GLY A 300 28.03 13.94 7.20
C GLY A 300 28.88 14.99 7.89
N THR A 301 30.03 15.35 7.31
CA THR A 301 30.91 16.46 7.80
C THR A 301 30.20 17.82 7.62
N ASP A 302 29.50 18.04 6.50
CA ASP A 302 28.71 19.27 6.30
C ASP A 302 27.61 19.38 7.36
N LEU A 303 26.88 18.30 7.64
CA LEU A 303 25.88 18.28 8.71
C LEU A 303 26.50 18.64 10.09
N ALA A 304 27.61 18.00 10.45
CA ALA A 304 28.29 18.30 11.72
C ALA A 304 28.66 19.77 11.85
N ASN A 305 29.21 20.37 10.79
CA ASN A 305 29.53 21.80 10.76
C ASN A 305 28.30 22.69 10.95
N ARG A 306 27.16 22.36 10.29
CA ARG A 306 25.88 23.09 10.43
C ARG A 306 25.34 23.01 11.86
N LEU A 307 25.40 21.84 12.48
CA LEU A 307 24.97 21.65 13.88
C LEU A 307 25.81 22.50 14.85
N VAL A 308 27.14 22.56 14.64
CA VAL A 308 28.03 23.43 15.41
C VAL A 308 27.67 24.92 15.24
N GLN A 309 27.42 25.36 14.00
CA GLN A 309 26.99 26.72 13.71
C GLN A 309 25.64 27.05 14.38
N ALA A 310 24.73 26.09 14.42
CA ALA A 310 23.43 26.19 15.11
C ALA A 310 23.53 26.02 16.64
N ARG A 311 24.74 25.86 17.20
CA ARG A 311 25.00 25.60 18.63
C ARG A 311 24.27 24.37 19.19
N LEU A 312 24.14 23.36 18.37
CA LEU A 312 23.52 22.07 18.74
C LEU A 312 24.63 21.05 19.03
N PRO A 313 24.70 20.49 20.25
CA PRO A 313 25.77 19.56 20.63
C PRO A 313 25.53 18.12 20.15
N THR A 314 24.82 17.92 19.08
CA THR A 314 24.45 16.59 18.57
C THR A 314 25.61 15.99 17.76
N PRO A 315 26.20 14.88 18.18
CA PRO A 315 27.23 14.20 17.41
C PRO A 315 26.66 13.52 16.17
N VAL A 316 27.41 13.62 15.06
CA VAL A 316 27.14 12.89 13.82
C VAL A 316 28.12 11.73 13.73
N VAL A 317 27.60 10.50 13.68
CA VAL A 317 28.41 9.27 13.62
C VAL A 317 28.30 8.69 12.21
N PRO A 318 29.42 8.62 11.46
CA PRO A 318 29.42 8.00 10.15
C PRO A 318 29.25 6.48 10.28
N ILE A 319 28.32 5.93 9.48
CA ILE A 319 28.08 4.48 9.40
C ILE A 319 28.49 4.00 8.02
N THR A 320 29.41 3.04 7.97
CA THR A 320 29.87 2.41 6.73
C THR A 320 29.42 0.96 6.69
N HIS A 321 28.83 0.55 5.60
CA HIS A 321 28.31 -0.80 5.44
C HIS A 321 29.10 -1.59 4.39
N THR A 322 29.44 -2.83 4.72
CA THR A 322 30.01 -3.82 3.81
C THR A 322 29.00 -4.90 3.42
N THR A 323 27.96 -5.08 4.23
CA THR A 323 26.88 -6.06 3.99
C THR A 323 25.89 -5.52 2.97
N PRO A 324 25.37 -6.36 2.04
CA PRO A 324 24.34 -5.97 1.10
C PRO A 324 23.09 -5.38 1.78
N LYS A 325 22.54 -4.30 1.23
CA LYS A 325 21.42 -3.52 1.78
C LYS A 325 20.22 -4.39 2.16
N VAL A 326 19.85 -5.35 1.32
CA VAL A 326 18.72 -6.27 1.58
C VAL A 326 18.93 -7.08 2.87
N LEU A 327 20.12 -7.68 3.04
CA LEU A 327 20.41 -8.49 4.22
C LEU A 327 20.47 -7.67 5.51
N ARG A 328 20.87 -6.41 5.42
CA ARG A 328 20.85 -5.51 6.58
C ARG A 328 19.42 -5.21 6.99
N ILE A 329 18.55 -4.81 6.05
CA ILE A 329 17.16 -4.47 6.30
C ILE A 329 16.42 -5.66 6.91
N GLU A 330 16.67 -6.89 6.47
CA GLU A 330 16.08 -8.10 7.04
C GLU A 330 16.34 -8.27 8.55
N GLN A 331 17.42 -7.69 9.08
CA GLN A 331 17.75 -7.72 10.51
C GLN A 331 16.77 -6.92 11.39
N VAL A 332 15.93 -6.07 10.80
CA VAL A 332 14.87 -5.36 11.52
C VAL A 332 13.68 -6.30 11.82
N GLY A 333 13.55 -7.40 11.09
CA GLY A 333 12.44 -8.35 11.20
C GLY A 333 12.07 -8.77 12.62
N PRO A 334 13.01 -9.22 13.47
CA PRO A 334 12.71 -9.59 14.86
C PRO A 334 12.07 -8.47 15.68
N PHE A 335 12.44 -7.21 15.45
CA PHE A 335 11.88 -6.06 16.17
C PHE A 335 10.47 -5.73 15.67
N LEU A 336 10.20 -5.91 14.37
CA LEU A 336 8.88 -5.73 13.77
C LEU A 336 7.92 -6.83 14.23
N SER A 337 8.34 -8.09 14.16
CA SER A 337 7.50 -9.23 14.59
C SER A 337 7.18 -9.20 16.08
N ALA A 338 8.10 -8.74 16.92
CA ALA A 338 7.90 -8.58 18.36
C ALA A 338 7.16 -7.29 18.75
N ARG A 339 6.76 -6.46 17.78
CA ARG A 339 6.10 -5.16 18.02
C ARG A 339 6.95 -4.19 18.86
N HIS A 340 8.26 -4.32 18.83
CA HIS A 340 9.17 -3.41 19.54
C HIS A 340 9.34 -2.06 18.83
N ILE A 341 8.92 -1.96 17.56
CA ILE A 341 8.90 -0.70 16.81
C ILE A 341 7.45 -0.25 16.68
N LYS A 342 7.18 0.97 17.13
CA LYS A 342 5.89 1.66 16.97
C LYS A 342 6.07 2.88 16.09
N PHE A 343 5.07 3.21 15.29
CA PHE A 343 5.13 4.28 14.31
C PHE A 343 4.18 5.42 14.67
N ARG A 344 4.58 6.66 14.36
CA ARG A 344 3.79 7.83 14.72
C ARG A 344 2.49 7.90 13.92
N ARG A 345 1.35 7.92 14.62
CA ARG A 345 0.03 8.07 14.02
C ARG A 345 -0.09 9.45 13.35
N GLY A 346 -0.68 9.49 12.15
CA GLY A 346 -0.90 10.71 11.39
C GLY A 346 0.34 11.31 10.73
N SER A 347 1.53 10.73 10.92
CA SER A 347 2.74 11.14 10.18
C SER A 347 2.76 10.52 8.79
N ALA A 348 2.81 11.36 7.75
CA ALA A 348 2.92 10.90 6.36
C ALA A 348 4.21 10.10 6.13
N GLY A 349 5.32 10.50 6.77
CA GLY A 349 6.60 9.80 6.68
C GLY A 349 6.58 8.44 7.36
N ALA A 350 5.96 8.33 8.54
CA ALA A 350 5.78 7.05 9.24
C ALA A 350 4.90 6.08 8.43
N VAL A 351 3.81 6.56 7.84
CA VAL A 351 2.94 5.77 6.96
C VAL A 351 3.72 5.28 5.73
N ALA A 352 4.51 6.16 5.10
CA ALA A 352 5.35 5.79 3.95
C ALA A 352 6.43 4.75 4.33
N LEU A 353 7.04 4.88 5.52
CA LEU A 353 8.02 3.92 6.03
C LEU A 353 7.39 2.55 6.30
N VAL A 354 6.25 2.51 7.00
CA VAL A 354 5.49 1.28 7.26
C VAL A 354 5.16 0.57 5.95
N ARG A 355 4.73 1.34 4.94
CA ARG A 355 4.43 0.79 3.62
C ARG A 355 5.68 0.25 2.93
N ALA A 356 6.80 0.98 2.95
CA ALA A 356 8.05 0.50 2.36
C ALA A 356 8.57 -0.79 3.03
N LEU A 357 8.34 -0.95 4.34
CA LEU A 357 8.64 -2.18 5.08
C LEU A 357 7.66 -3.31 4.73
N LYS A 358 6.35 -3.03 4.73
CA LYS A 358 5.31 -4.01 4.40
C LYS A 358 5.50 -4.62 3.01
N TYR A 359 5.96 -3.83 2.05
CA TYR A 359 6.22 -4.25 0.66
C TYR A 359 7.72 -4.40 0.34
N PHE A 360 8.54 -4.56 1.36
CA PHE A 360 9.96 -4.83 1.18
C PHE A 360 10.18 -6.19 0.50
N SER A 361 10.72 -6.17 -0.71
CA SER A 361 10.73 -7.34 -1.61
C SER A 361 11.96 -7.36 -2.51
N VAL A 362 12.29 -8.56 -3.01
CA VAL A 362 13.30 -8.75 -4.06
C VAL A 362 12.62 -9.49 -5.22
N PRO A 363 12.54 -8.91 -6.43
CA PRO A 363 13.11 -7.63 -6.86
C PRO A 363 12.46 -6.41 -6.19
N LYS A 364 13.17 -5.28 -6.23
CA LYS A 364 12.79 -4.01 -5.56
C LYS A 364 11.48 -3.45 -6.12
N LEU A 365 10.45 -3.38 -5.28
CA LEU A 365 9.13 -2.81 -5.62
C LEU A 365 8.93 -1.42 -5.00
N GLU A 366 9.42 -1.24 -3.77
CA GLU A 366 9.42 0.05 -3.06
C GLU A 366 10.86 0.50 -2.80
N PRO A 367 11.13 1.80 -2.61
CA PRO A 367 12.45 2.29 -2.24
C PRO A 367 12.96 1.67 -0.94
N TYR A 368 14.24 1.31 -0.89
CA TYR A 368 14.86 0.69 0.28
C TYR A 368 15.41 1.69 1.29
N ASP A 369 15.47 2.98 0.96
CA ASP A 369 16.20 4.00 1.72
C ASP A 369 15.57 4.23 3.10
N GLY A 370 14.25 4.26 3.21
CA GLY A 370 13.55 4.31 4.49
C GLY A 370 13.79 3.09 5.37
N PRO A 371 13.56 1.87 4.88
CA PRO A 371 13.93 0.63 5.58
C PRO A 371 15.40 0.54 5.99
N ASP A 372 16.34 1.03 5.16
CA ASP A 372 17.75 1.04 5.46
C ASP A 372 18.11 2.04 6.56
N ALA A 373 17.58 3.26 6.50
CA ALA A 373 17.73 4.24 7.57
C ALA A 373 17.15 3.71 8.91
N LEU A 374 16.02 2.99 8.87
CA LEU A 374 15.47 2.34 10.05
C LEU A 374 16.43 1.25 10.58
N GLN A 375 17.05 0.47 9.70
CA GLN A 375 18.02 -0.55 10.11
C GLN A 375 19.22 0.09 10.81
N MET A 376 19.79 1.15 10.26
CA MET A 376 20.88 1.90 10.90
C MET A 376 20.49 2.42 12.29
N LEU A 377 19.26 2.95 12.40
CA LEU A 377 18.72 3.41 13.68
C LEU A 377 18.63 2.27 14.71
N VAL A 378 18.05 1.12 14.31
CA VAL A 378 17.92 -0.06 15.18
C VAL A 378 19.28 -0.60 15.59
N GLU A 379 20.25 -0.66 14.68
CA GLU A 379 21.61 -1.10 14.96
C GLU A 379 22.31 -0.19 15.99
N MET A 380 22.21 1.12 15.80
CA MET A 380 22.73 2.08 16.77
C MET A 380 22.06 1.91 18.14
N MET A 381 20.74 1.73 18.17
CA MET A 381 19.97 1.58 19.41
C MET A 381 20.29 0.30 20.19
N ARG A 382 20.76 -0.77 19.53
CA ARG A 382 21.23 -2.00 20.23
C ARG A 382 22.32 -1.70 21.27
N ASN A 383 23.15 -0.70 21.01
CA ASN A 383 24.21 -0.30 21.95
C ASN A 383 23.69 0.50 23.16
N TYR A 384 22.45 0.97 23.12
CA TYR A 384 21.82 1.75 24.20
C TYR A 384 20.77 0.95 24.98
N VAL A 385 20.13 -0.05 24.34
CA VAL A 385 19.04 -0.85 24.92
C VAL A 385 19.58 -2.04 25.73
N ASN A 386 20.80 -2.52 25.42
CA ASN A 386 21.51 -3.55 26.19
C ASN A 386 22.33 -2.89 27.31
#